data_f40ade669348ff378389bebf3eabdb94
#
_entry.id   f40ade669348ff378389bebf3eabdb94
#
_cell.length_a   1.000
_cell.length_b   1.000
_cell.length_c   1.000
_cell.angle_alpha   90.00
_cell.angle_beta   90.00
_cell.angle_gamma   90.00
#
_symmetry.space_group_name_H-M   'P 1'
#
loop_
_entity.id
_entity.type
_entity.pdbx_description
1 polymer ?
#
loop_
_entity_poly.entity_id
_entity_poly.type
_entity_poly.pdbx_seq_one_letter_code
_entity_poly.pdbx_strand_id
1 'polypeptide(L)'
;MEAVYNAFAIGEDETTDNGFVKNAFHYQLHDRIQWGNMLCIVLAGVFTWFLRARYFLDLRLCVICLTVASAAFLAGFSLLHNRKLFRAVGYCWREGDTVVIQCGEREYRIDSVKELIGGDTRFFFARCATLSIVTDRDIFFFFSVPLHAGEPFEQSSVYPLCEFVLGSFPYLQAVELPGEKTKYHYVKIDK
;
A
#
# COMPACT_ATOMS: atom_id res chain seq x y z
N MET A 1 -10.52 19.77 18.85
CA MET A 1 -9.49 18.94 18.18
C MET A 1 -10.08 17.71 17.49
N GLU A 2 -11.38 17.76 17.14
CA GLU A 2 -12.15 16.65 16.53
C GLU A 2 -12.35 16.77 15.02
N ALA A 3 -11.96 17.88 14.40
CA ALA A 3 -12.29 18.15 12.99
C ALA A 3 -11.29 17.58 11.97
N VAL A 4 -10.20 16.94 12.39
CA VAL A 4 -9.17 16.43 11.48
C VAL A 4 -9.37 14.92 11.15
N TYR A 5 -10.11 14.19 11.97
CA TYR A 5 -10.32 12.74 11.80
C TYR A 5 -11.38 12.39 10.74
N ASN A 6 -12.31 13.29 10.44
CA ASN A 6 -13.39 13.01 9.48
C ASN A 6 -13.04 13.25 8.00
N ALA A 7 -11.83 13.72 7.71
CA ALA A 7 -11.42 13.97 6.32
C ALA A 7 -10.89 12.73 5.57
N PHE A 8 -10.80 11.57 6.23
CA PHE A 8 -10.25 10.33 5.64
C PHE A 8 -11.29 9.24 5.36
N ALA A 9 -12.54 9.45 5.73
CA ALA A 9 -13.57 8.42 5.74
C ALA A 9 -14.71 8.60 4.73
N ILE A 10 -14.58 9.44 3.73
CA ILE A 10 -15.64 9.56 2.72
C ILE A 10 -15.00 9.61 1.33
N GLY A 11 -14.69 8.43 0.76
CA GLY A 11 -14.87 8.27 -0.65
C GLY A 11 -16.39 8.34 -0.89
N GLU A 12 -16.88 9.28 -1.67
CA GLU A 12 -18.28 9.29 -2.08
C GLU A 12 -18.58 7.94 -2.72
N ASP A 13 -19.60 7.25 -2.22
CA ASP A 13 -20.08 6.01 -2.81
C ASP A 13 -20.55 6.33 -4.24
N GLU A 14 -19.76 5.96 -5.23
CA GLU A 14 -20.16 6.06 -6.62
C GLU A 14 -21.04 4.86 -6.97
N THR A 15 -22.20 5.14 -7.59
CA THR A 15 -23.01 4.08 -8.19
C THR A 15 -22.44 3.71 -9.56
N THR A 16 -22.36 2.42 -9.85
CA THR A 16 -22.02 1.94 -11.20
C THR A 16 -23.17 2.24 -12.16
N ASP A 17 -22.90 2.27 -13.47
CA ASP A 17 -23.94 2.31 -14.52
C ASP A 17 -24.99 1.19 -14.37
N ASN A 18 -24.61 0.09 -13.72
CA ASN A 18 -25.47 -1.05 -13.40
C ASN A 18 -26.17 -0.93 -12.03
N GLY A 19 -26.07 0.20 -11.33
CA GLY A 19 -26.75 0.44 -10.05
C GLY A 19 -26.11 -0.19 -8.81
N PHE A 20 -24.88 -0.73 -8.91
CA PHE A 20 -24.16 -1.23 -7.74
C PHE A 20 -23.52 -0.10 -6.93
N VAL A 21 -23.60 -0.17 -5.61
CA VAL A 21 -22.90 0.76 -4.71
C VAL A 21 -21.44 0.38 -4.63
N LYS A 22 -20.56 1.28 -5.02
CA LYS A 22 -19.11 1.12 -4.93
C LYS A 22 -18.60 1.65 -3.59
N ASN A 23 -17.91 0.80 -2.84
CA ASN A 23 -17.22 1.22 -1.62
C ASN A 23 -15.81 1.68 -1.97
N ALA A 24 -15.45 2.89 -1.61
CA ALA A 24 -14.14 3.46 -1.88
C ALA A 24 -13.10 3.09 -0.81
N PHE A 25 -11.87 2.82 -1.23
CA PHE A 25 -10.72 2.66 -0.35
C PHE A 25 -9.49 3.36 -0.93
N HIS A 26 -8.53 3.72 -0.08
CA HIS A 26 -7.30 4.36 -0.53
C HIS A 26 -6.12 3.39 -0.44
N TYR A 27 -5.31 3.34 -1.48
CA TYR A 27 -4.12 2.50 -1.53
C TYR A 27 -2.93 3.26 -2.10
N GLN A 28 -1.71 2.71 -1.89
CA GLN A 28 -0.49 3.27 -2.46
C GLN A 28 -0.12 2.59 -3.78
N LEU A 29 0.35 3.41 -4.70
CA LEU A 29 0.89 2.97 -5.98
C LEU A 29 2.33 2.47 -5.78
N HIS A 30 2.47 1.22 -5.36
CA HIS A 30 3.76 0.59 -5.03
C HIS A 30 4.76 0.67 -6.19
N ASP A 31 4.33 0.42 -7.41
CA ASP A 31 5.19 0.49 -8.60
C ASP A 31 5.80 1.89 -8.76
N ARG A 32 5.01 2.95 -8.58
CA ARG A 32 5.51 4.33 -8.67
C ARG A 32 6.54 4.64 -7.58
N ILE A 33 6.38 4.06 -6.40
CA ILE A 33 7.32 4.22 -5.30
C ILE A 33 8.64 3.52 -5.62
N GLN A 34 8.59 2.30 -6.14
CA GLN A 34 9.79 1.57 -6.55
C GLN A 34 10.54 2.31 -7.65
N TRP A 35 9.86 2.78 -8.69
CA TRP A 35 10.47 3.58 -9.75
C TRP A 35 11.06 4.88 -9.23
N GLY A 36 10.38 5.56 -8.30
CA GLY A 36 10.89 6.76 -7.65
C GLY A 36 12.19 6.49 -6.88
N ASN A 37 12.27 5.40 -6.13
CA ASN A 37 13.48 5.00 -5.42
C ASN A 37 14.63 4.66 -6.37
N MET A 38 14.36 3.92 -7.44
CA MET A 38 15.36 3.63 -8.49
C MET A 38 15.87 4.90 -9.15
N LEU A 39 14.98 5.83 -9.46
CA LEU A 39 15.35 7.13 -10.01
C LEU A 39 16.26 7.92 -9.07
N CYS A 40 15.99 7.91 -7.75
CA CYS A 40 16.85 8.57 -6.77
C CYS A 40 18.28 8.01 -6.76
N ILE A 41 18.43 6.68 -6.87
CA ILE A 41 19.74 6.02 -6.92
C ILE A 41 20.47 6.41 -8.21
N VAL A 42 19.77 6.41 -9.35
CA VAL A 42 20.35 6.82 -10.64
C VAL A 42 20.81 8.27 -10.61
N LEU A 43 19.98 9.17 -10.07
CA LEU A 43 20.33 10.61 -9.92
C LEU A 43 21.53 10.81 -9.01
N ALA A 44 21.62 10.06 -7.91
CA ALA A 44 22.80 10.10 -7.04
C ALA A 44 24.08 9.64 -7.77
N GLY A 45 23.97 8.59 -8.59
CA GLY A 45 25.06 8.10 -9.45
C GLY A 45 25.53 9.15 -10.45
N VAL A 46 24.60 9.75 -11.19
CA VAL A 46 24.89 10.83 -12.17
C VAL A 46 25.52 12.03 -11.47
N PHE A 47 24.98 12.44 -10.33
CA PHE A 47 25.53 13.55 -9.55
C PHE A 47 26.96 13.26 -9.08
N THR A 48 27.23 12.07 -8.57
CA THR A 48 28.57 11.67 -8.13
C THR A 48 29.54 11.60 -9.31
N TRP A 49 29.11 11.08 -10.46
CA TRP A 49 29.90 11.05 -11.68
C TRP A 49 30.26 12.47 -12.15
N PHE A 50 29.31 13.41 -12.13
CA PHE A 50 29.53 14.81 -12.45
C PHE A 50 30.57 15.46 -11.52
N LEU A 51 30.45 15.24 -10.19
CA LEU A 51 31.40 15.73 -9.22
C LEU A 51 32.82 15.18 -9.48
N ARG A 52 32.92 13.88 -9.78
CA ARG A 52 34.20 13.26 -10.12
C ARG A 52 34.82 13.89 -11.37
N ALA A 53 34.04 14.05 -12.42
CA ALA A 53 34.51 14.64 -13.66
C ALA A 53 34.95 16.12 -13.51
N ARG A 54 34.26 16.88 -12.63
CA ARG A 54 34.53 18.32 -12.44
C ARG A 54 35.64 18.59 -11.45
N TYR A 55 35.79 17.77 -10.40
CA TYR A 55 36.69 18.00 -9.28
C TYR A 55 37.79 16.95 -9.10
N PHE A 56 37.92 16.01 -10.01
CA PHE A 56 38.91 14.90 -10.00
C PHE A 56 38.97 14.15 -8.66
N LEU A 57 37.79 13.88 -8.07
CA LEU A 57 37.67 13.18 -6.79
C LEU A 57 38.29 11.78 -6.86
N ASP A 58 39.00 11.40 -5.79
CA ASP A 58 39.45 10.03 -5.64
C ASP A 58 38.29 9.04 -5.42
N LEU A 59 38.59 7.74 -5.52
CA LEU A 59 37.57 6.68 -5.41
C LEU A 59 36.86 6.71 -4.04
N ARG A 60 37.59 7.01 -2.95
CA ARG A 60 37.03 7.04 -1.59
C ARG A 60 36.03 8.16 -1.44
N LEU A 61 36.38 9.36 -1.89
CA LEU A 61 35.50 10.51 -1.89
C LEU A 61 34.26 10.27 -2.79
N CYS A 62 34.43 9.61 -3.94
CA CYS A 62 33.29 9.23 -4.79
C CYS A 62 32.29 8.32 -4.06
N VAL A 63 32.76 7.29 -3.31
CA VAL A 63 31.89 6.42 -2.54
C VAL A 63 31.15 7.20 -1.45
N ILE A 64 31.84 8.09 -0.73
CA ILE A 64 31.20 8.94 0.29
C ILE A 64 30.14 9.84 -0.35
N CYS A 65 30.48 10.53 -1.44
CA CYS A 65 29.53 11.38 -2.16
C CYS A 65 28.29 10.60 -2.64
N LEU A 66 28.50 9.40 -3.20
CA LEU A 66 27.40 8.55 -3.66
C LEU A 66 26.48 8.16 -2.50
N THR A 67 27.04 7.75 -1.37
CA THR A 67 26.28 7.34 -0.18
C THR A 67 25.47 8.53 0.37
N VAL A 68 26.09 9.69 0.53
CA VAL A 68 25.43 10.89 1.05
C VAL A 68 24.36 11.39 0.08
N ALA A 69 24.65 11.44 -1.24
CA ALA A 69 23.68 11.83 -2.25
C ALA A 69 22.49 10.87 -2.29
N SER A 70 22.74 9.55 -2.27
CA SER A 70 21.67 8.56 -2.25
C SER A 70 20.78 8.73 -1.01
N ALA A 71 21.37 8.90 0.16
CA ALA A 71 20.63 9.13 1.40
C ALA A 71 19.79 10.43 1.33
N ALA A 72 20.35 11.52 0.80
CA ALA A 72 19.64 12.79 0.65
C ALA A 72 18.47 12.69 -0.34
N PHE A 73 18.66 12.06 -1.50
CA PHE A 73 17.60 11.86 -2.50
C PHE A 73 16.49 10.96 -1.95
N LEU A 74 16.84 9.85 -1.28
CA LEU A 74 15.87 8.95 -0.66
C LEU A 74 15.10 9.62 0.47
N ALA A 75 15.77 10.43 1.30
CA ALA A 75 15.09 11.20 2.34
C ALA A 75 14.12 12.24 1.73
N GLY A 76 14.56 12.98 0.73
CA GLY A 76 13.71 13.93 -0.01
C GLY A 76 12.52 13.24 -0.67
N PHE A 77 12.73 12.09 -1.29
CA PHE A 77 11.67 11.29 -1.89
C PHE A 77 10.69 10.76 -0.84
N SER A 78 11.19 10.31 0.32
CA SER A 78 10.34 9.87 1.43
C SER A 78 9.43 10.98 1.95
N LEU A 79 9.91 12.22 1.99
CA LEU A 79 9.06 13.37 2.32
C LEU A 79 7.99 13.65 1.26
N LEU A 80 8.31 13.45 -0.02
CA LEU A 80 7.34 13.56 -1.12
C LEU A 80 6.36 12.40 -1.14
N HIS A 81 6.79 11.22 -0.71
CA HIS A 81 5.96 10.01 -0.66
C HIS A 81 4.71 10.17 0.22
N ASN A 82 4.79 10.95 1.29
CA ASN A 82 3.63 11.26 2.14
C ASN A 82 2.62 12.20 1.46
N ARG A 83 2.91 12.70 0.25
CA ARG A 83 2.00 13.56 -0.49
C ARG A 83 1.01 12.74 -1.34
N LYS A 84 -0.09 13.38 -1.75
CA LYS A 84 -1.19 12.79 -2.54
C LYS A 84 -0.76 12.11 -3.86
N LEU A 85 0.47 12.37 -4.36
CA LEU A 85 1.00 11.87 -5.64
C LEU A 85 1.10 10.33 -5.74
N PHE A 86 1.25 9.66 -4.60
CA PHE A 86 1.40 8.19 -4.56
C PHE A 86 0.15 7.48 -4.03
N ARG A 87 -0.92 8.23 -3.82
CA ARG A 87 -2.20 7.70 -3.36
C ARG A 87 -3.14 7.55 -4.55
N ALA A 88 -3.88 6.46 -4.56
CA ALA A 88 -4.95 6.24 -5.50
C ALA A 88 -6.20 5.81 -4.75
N VAL A 89 -7.33 6.03 -5.37
CA VAL A 89 -8.62 5.54 -4.90
C VAL A 89 -8.92 4.26 -5.66
N GLY A 90 -9.26 3.22 -4.93
CA GLY A 90 -9.82 1.98 -5.45
C GLY A 90 -11.28 1.88 -5.05
N TYR A 91 -12.03 1.11 -5.78
CA TYR A 91 -13.43 0.83 -5.52
C TYR A 91 -13.64 -0.67 -5.41
N CYS A 92 -14.52 -1.10 -4.53
CA CYS A 92 -14.94 -2.48 -4.45
C CYS A 92 -16.47 -2.57 -4.38
N TRP A 93 -17.02 -3.57 -5.06
CA TRP A 93 -18.45 -3.87 -5.05
C TRP A 93 -18.68 -5.36 -5.25
N ARG A 94 -19.91 -5.79 -5.08
CA ARG A 94 -20.30 -7.18 -5.24
C ARG A 94 -21.23 -7.35 -6.45
N GLU A 95 -20.89 -8.27 -7.34
CA GLU A 95 -21.71 -8.70 -8.46
C GLU A 95 -22.12 -10.17 -8.24
N GLY A 96 -23.31 -10.40 -7.68
CA GLY A 96 -23.73 -11.76 -7.29
C GLY A 96 -22.83 -12.33 -6.19
N ASP A 97 -22.09 -13.38 -6.50
CA ASP A 97 -21.13 -14.03 -5.57
C ASP A 97 -19.69 -13.58 -5.79
N THR A 98 -19.44 -12.77 -6.81
CA THR A 98 -18.11 -12.25 -7.16
C THR A 98 -17.88 -10.90 -6.50
N VAL A 99 -16.73 -10.72 -5.85
CA VAL A 99 -16.22 -9.42 -5.41
C VAL A 99 -15.39 -8.83 -6.53
N VAL A 100 -15.72 -7.61 -6.92
CA VAL A 100 -14.98 -6.86 -7.93
C VAL A 100 -14.19 -5.75 -7.23
N ILE A 101 -12.89 -5.67 -7.53
CA ILE A 101 -11.98 -4.63 -7.02
C ILE A 101 -11.41 -3.87 -8.20
N GLN A 102 -11.70 -2.59 -8.29
CA GLN A 102 -11.21 -1.70 -9.32
C GLN A 102 -10.07 -0.82 -8.78
N CYS A 103 -8.91 -0.87 -9.43
CA CYS A 103 -7.73 -0.08 -9.11
C CYS A 103 -7.27 0.69 -10.35
N GLY A 104 -7.72 1.93 -10.50
CA GLY A 104 -7.54 2.70 -11.73
C GLY A 104 -8.27 2.03 -12.89
N GLU A 105 -7.54 1.69 -13.96
CA GLU A 105 -8.10 1.01 -15.15
C GLU A 105 -8.17 -0.52 -15.01
N ARG A 106 -7.59 -1.08 -13.94
CA ARG A 106 -7.55 -2.54 -13.72
C ARG A 106 -8.72 -2.97 -12.85
N GLU A 107 -9.38 -4.04 -13.28
CA GLU A 107 -10.47 -4.69 -12.57
C GLU A 107 -10.05 -6.11 -12.21
N TYR A 108 -10.22 -6.47 -10.95
CA TYR A 108 -9.94 -7.79 -10.41
C TYR A 108 -11.23 -8.42 -9.93
N ARG A 109 -11.53 -9.64 -10.40
CA ARG A 109 -12.71 -10.41 -10.05
C ARG A 109 -12.33 -11.56 -9.15
N ILE A 110 -12.93 -11.64 -7.98
CA ILE A 110 -12.61 -12.58 -6.91
C ILE A 110 -13.88 -13.38 -6.58
N ASP A 111 -13.89 -14.64 -6.95
CA ASP A 111 -15.02 -15.55 -6.72
C ASP A 111 -14.86 -16.32 -5.40
N SER A 112 -13.61 -16.49 -4.92
CA SER A 112 -13.31 -17.17 -3.67
C SER A 112 -12.03 -16.63 -3.05
N VAL A 113 -11.99 -16.59 -1.73
CA VAL A 113 -10.81 -16.20 -0.94
C VAL A 113 -10.40 -17.39 -0.08
N LYS A 114 -9.12 -17.78 -0.14
CA LYS A 114 -8.54 -18.79 0.74
C LYS A 114 -8.06 -18.20 2.04
N GLU A 115 -7.34 -17.09 1.91
CA GLU A 115 -6.75 -16.39 3.05
C GLU A 115 -6.88 -14.88 2.85
N LEU A 116 -7.09 -14.19 3.96
CA LEU A 116 -7.05 -12.75 4.04
C LEU A 116 -6.08 -12.39 5.16
N ILE A 117 -4.99 -11.71 4.82
CA ILE A 117 -3.92 -11.37 5.76
C ILE A 117 -3.77 -9.86 5.83
N GLY A 118 -4.08 -9.29 7.00
CA GLY A 118 -3.83 -7.90 7.34
C GLY A 118 -2.62 -7.79 8.26
N GLY A 119 -1.78 -6.80 8.07
CA GLY A 119 -0.62 -6.62 8.94
C GLY A 119 0.10 -5.32 8.69
N ASP A 120 1.07 -5.05 9.55
CA ASP A 120 1.93 -3.88 9.44
C ASP A 120 3.22 -4.23 8.72
N THR A 121 3.64 -3.37 7.85
CA THR A 121 4.97 -3.42 7.25
C THR A 121 5.68 -2.09 7.38
N ARG A 122 7.00 -2.13 7.44
CA ARG A 122 7.81 -0.92 7.35
C ARG A 122 8.38 -0.81 5.95
N PHE A 123 8.04 0.27 5.29
CA PHE A 123 8.59 0.59 3.99
C PHE A 123 9.47 1.82 4.11
N PHE A 124 10.82 1.65 4.05
CA PHE A 124 11.82 2.65 4.38
C PHE A 124 11.58 3.24 5.79
N PHE A 125 11.16 4.50 5.85
CA PHE A 125 10.92 5.23 7.11
C PHE A 125 9.44 5.34 7.45
N ALA A 126 8.55 4.80 6.60
CA ALA A 126 7.11 4.85 6.80
C ALA A 126 6.59 3.48 7.26
N ARG A 127 5.70 3.49 8.25
CA ARG A 127 4.89 2.34 8.64
C ARG A 127 3.63 2.34 7.78
N CYS A 128 3.35 1.25 7.11
CA CYS A 128 2.17 1.06 6.29
C CYS A 128 1.45 -0.22 6.71
N ALA A 129 0.14 -0.24 6.62
CA ALA A 129 -0.60 -1.48 6.70
C ALA A 129 -0.57 -2.18 5.33
N THR A 130 -0.55 -3.49 5.35
CA THR A 130 -0.67 -4.32 4.17
C THR A 130 -1.91 -5.18 4.27
N LEU A 131 -2.61 -5.36 3.16
CA LEU A 131 -3.69 -6.31 3.02
C LEU A 131 -3.35 -7.25 1.87
N SER A 132 -3.30 -8.55 2.15
CA SER A 132 -3.11 -9.60 1.16
C SER A 132 -4.37 -10.41 1.04
N ILE A 133 -4.88 -10.56 -0.17
CA ILE A 133 -6.04 -11.41 -0.51
C ILE A 133 -5.50 -12.57 -1.33
N VAL A 134 -5.53 -13.77 -0.76
CA VAL A 134 -5.07 -15.00 -1.40
C VAL A 134 -6.27 -15.74 -1.95
N THR A 135 -6.28 -16.00 -3.24
CA THR A 135 -7.28 -16.78 -3.95
C THR A 135 -6.71 -18.13 -4.40
N ASP A 136 -7.48 -18.91 -5.14
CA ASP A 136 -7.00 -20.17 -5.74
C ASP A 136 -5.95 -19.96 -6.83
N ARG A 137 -5.94 -18.77 -7.47
CA ARG A 137 -5.14 -18.48 -8.66
C ARG A 137 -4.11 -17.40 -8.43
N ASP A 138 -4.45 -16.38 -7.64
CA ASP A 138 -3.69 -15.14 -7.54
C ASP A 138 -3.55 -14.69 -6.09
N ILE A 139 -2.56 -13.84 -5.84
CA ILE A 139 -2.38 -13.12 -4.58
C ILE A 139 -2.38 -11.64 -4.90
N PHE A 140 -3.30 -10.91 -4.26
CA PHE A 140 -3.41 -9.46 -4.40
C PHE A 140 -2.85 -8.78 -3.17
N PHE A 141 -1.98 -7.80 -3.37
CA PHE A 141 -1.37 -7.01 -2.30
C PHE A 141 -1.80 -5.56 -2.40
N PHE A 142 -2.31 -5.03 -1.30
CA PHE A 142 -2.66 -3.63 -1.16
C PHE A 142 -1.87 -3.02 0.00
N PHE A 143 -1.30 -1.83 -0.25
CA PHE A 143 -0.56 -1.08 0.74
C PHE A 143 -1.37 0.15 1.14
N SER A 144 -1.52 0.37 2.44
CA SER A 144 -2.18 1.56 2.95
C SER A 144 -1.33 2.82 2.70
N VAL A 145 -1.98 3.95 2.84
CA VAL A 145 -1.29 5.21 3.10
C VAL A 145 -0.44 5.05 4.37
N PRO A 146 0.72 5.77 4.50
CA PRO A 146 1.51 5.72 5.72
C PRO A 146 0.68 5.96 6.97
N LEU A 147 0.87 5.10 7.97
CA LEU A 147 0.24 5.20 9.28
C LEU A 147 1.07 6.08 10.21
N HIS A 148 0.41 6.82 11.06
CA HIS A 148 1.08 7.49 12.17
C HIS A 148 1.54 6.49 13.25
N ALA A 149 2.46 6.92 14.09
CA ALA A 149 2.95 6.06 15.16
C ALA A 149 1.79 5.71 16.14
N GLY A 150 1.55 4.41 16.32
CA GLY A 150 0.52 3.91 17.21
C GLY A 150 -0.86 3.68 16.58
N GLU A 151 -1.08 4.09 15.34
CA GLU A 151 -2.35 3.78 14.63
C GLU A 151 -2.47 2.27 14.38
N PRO A 152 -3.59 1.64 14.79
CA PRO A 152 -3.84 0.22 14.55
C PRO A 152 -4.23 -0.02 13.07
N PHE A 153 -4.20 -1.29 12.65
CA PHE A 153 -4.56 -1.70 11.27
C PHE A 153 -5.97 -1.26 10.87
N GLU A 154 -6.92 -1.24 11.82
CA GLU A 154 -8.31 -0.84 11.61
C GLU A 154 -8.49 0.63 11.21
N GLN A 155 -7.49 1.45 11.48
CA GLN A 155 -7.48 2.85 11.05
C GLN A 155 -6.76 3.05 9.71
N SER A 156 -6.28 1.96 9.11
CA SER A 156 -5.59 2.03 7.83
C SER A 156 -6.56 2.30 6.68
N SER A 157 -6.04 2.92 5.63
CA SER A 157 -6.82 3.24 4.43
C SER A 157 -7.22 2.03 3.58
N VAL A 158 -6.69 0.84 3.87
CA VAL A 158 -7.07 -0.43 3.22
C VAL A 158 -8.02 -1.27 4.08
N TYR A 159 -8.30 -0.85 5.31
CA TYR A 159 -9.20 -1.56 6.19
C TYR A 159 -10.65 -1.65 5.65
N PRO A 160 -11.22 -0.60 5.03
CA PRO A 160 -12.54 -0.71 4.40
C PRO A 160 -12.64 -1.83 3.36
N LEU A 161 -11.55 -2.05 2.59
CA LEU A 161 -11.49 -3.21 1.67
C LEU A 161 -11.44 -4.53 2.44
N CYS A 162 -10.70 -4.61 3.55
CA CYS A 162 -10.66 -5.80 4.41
C CYS A 162 -12.05 -6.15 4.94
N GLU A 163 -12.77 -5.19 5.51
CA GLU A 163 -14.14 -5.37 6.01
C GLU A 163 -15.11 -5.80 4.91
N PHE A 164 -15.00 -5.17 3.74
CA PHE A 164 -15.85 -5.51 2.60
C PHE A 164 -15.64 -6.96 2.14
N VAL A 165 -14.39 -7.41 2.05
CA VAL A 165 -14.05 -8.80 1.68
C VAL A 165 -14.55 -9.78 2.75
N LEU A 166 -14.36 -9.48 4.04
CA LEU A 166 -14.87 -10.34 5.12
C LEU A 166 -16.39 -10.42 5.10
N GLY A 167 -17.10 -9.32 4.89
CA GLY A 167 -18.55 -9.30 4.77
C GLY A 167 -19.07 -10.06 3.54
N SER A 168 -18.27 -10.09 2.47
CA SER A 168 -18.62 -10.80 1.22
C SER A 168 -18.36 -12.30 1.29
N PHE A 169 -17.39 -12.74 2.12
CA PHE A 169 -17.00 -14.16 2.27
C PHE A 169 -17.11 -14.61 3.73
N PRO A 170 -18.31 -14.83 4.24
CA PRO A 170 -18.56 -15.14 5.66
C PRO A 170 -18.01 -16.49 6.13
N TYR A 171 -17.49 -17.32 5.23
CA TYR A 171 -16.80 -18.57 5.56
C TYR A 171 -15.35 -18.34 6.05
N LEU A 172 -14.81 -17.14 5.94
CA LEU A 172 -13.50 -16.81 6.45
C LEU A 172 -13.56 -16.69 7.97
N GLN A 173 -12.67 -17.40 8.65
CA GLN A 173 -12.59 -17.37 10.11
C GLN A 173 -11.23 -16.86 10.58
N ALA A 174 -11.25 -16.07 11.63
CA ALA A 174 -10.03 -15.55 12.24
C ALA A 174 -9.18 -16.69 12.82
N VAL A 175 -7.89 -16.68 12.51
CA VAL A 175 -6.90 -17.61 13.07
C VAL A 175 -5.87 -16.81 13.84
N GLU A 176 -5.74 -17.12 15.13
CA GLU A 176 -4.67 -16.52 15.95
C GLU A 176 -3.33 -17.16 15.61
N LEU A 177 -2.38 -16.34 15.17
CA LEU A 177 -0.99 -16.79 14.96
C LEU A 177 -0.22 -16.64 16.27
N PRO A 178 0.35 -17.73 16.83
CA PRO A 178 1.13 -17.66 18.03
C PRO A 178 2.33 -16.72 17.87
N GLY A 179 2.39 -15.68 18.70
CA GLY A 179 3.51 -14.73 18.77
C GLY A 179 3.39 -13.46 17.93
N GLU A 180 2.40 -13.32 17.07
CA GLU A 180 2.19 -12.13 16.25
C GLU A 180 0.91 -11.36 16.66
N LYS A 181 1.06 -10.42 17.58
CA LYS A 181 -0.08 -9.61 18.10
C LYS A 181 -0.69 -8.60 17.12
N THR A 182 -0.14 -8.44 15.93
CA THR A 182 -0.50 -7.36 14.99
C THR A 182 -0.93 -7.85 13.62
N LYS A 183 -1.15 -9.14 13.42
CA LYS A 183 -1.62 -9.68 12.14
C LYS A 183 -3.04 -10.18 12.24
N TYR A 184 -3.87 -9.68 11.35
CA TYR A 184 -5.20 -10.16 11.09
C TYR A 184 -5.09 -11.27 10.05
N HIS A 185 -5.37 -12.51 10.45
CA HIS A 185 -5.31 -13.65 9.57
C HIS A 185 -6.65 -14.38 9.58
N TYR A 186 -7.28 -14.45 8.41
CA TYR A 186 -8.53 -15.14 8.20
C TYR A 186 -8.32 -16.21 7.15
N VAL A 187 -8.80 -17.41 7.40
CA VAL A 187 -8.61 -18.58 6.53
C VAL A 187 -9.96 -19.21 6.24
N LYS A 188 -10.11 -19.72 5.03
CA LYS A 188 -11.22 -20.57 4.65
C LYS A 188 -11.11 -21.90 5.41
N ILE A 189 -12.09 -22.21 6.23
CA ILE A 189 -12.19 -23.52 6.86
C ILE A 189 -13.07 -24.40 5.97
N ASP A 190 -12.45 -25.39 5.36
CA ASP A 190 -13.19 -26.44 4.65
C ASP A 190 -13.91 -27.29 5.70
N LYS A 191 -15.25 -27.29 5.61
CA LYS A 191 -16.12 -28.13 6.46
C LYS A 191 -16.27 -29.51 5.89
#